data_444c3b76e44d1b70e6e7b7ab5f20174c
#
_entry.id   444c3b76e44d1b70e6e7b7ab5f20174c
#
_cell.length_a   1.000
_cell.length_b   1.000
_cell.length_c   1.000
_cell.angle_alpha   90.00
_cell.angle_beta   90.00
_cell.angle_gamma   90.00
#
_symmetry.space_group_name_H-M   'P 1'
#
loop_
_entity.id
_entity.type
_entity.pdbx_description
1 polymer ?
#
loop_
_entity_poly.entity_id
_entity_poly.type
_entity_poly.pdbx_seq_one_letter_code
_entity_poly.pdbx_strand_id
1 'polypeptide(L)'
;MQSGLEAVGLLKGSFELLGAVEQGVNLVPYTKIKPTFLNEEQIFGDCGQKPAHLRPVMVDGVMRYPMVEGLKNYQTPVVHFELDNMAVFVDLATQPFRRASMHDFRGLLTFEEAVTTREGLKLKPINRKTSAGFPFSLDVTGGKKEFFGSSEEYAFTSEKCVALRARVEHIIAKAKCGVRLAHICTDFLKDETRPYAKVDAVATRIISGSPVDYFITCRMYFGAFMAACFRHNIDTGLAPGINPYSEWWRLVNFMLDRHRTKCFDGDFKTFDASEQPCLLWEILKFINRWYGDSEENQLVRKVLWLDLVHSRHLTGPPGDNRYIIQWNKSLPSGHPLTTIVNSFYSLITLTACYCTLTGDVRDMWSRISICVYGDDNINSVNDDIADVFNQATVTQAMKDLFSLTYTRGDKKEGVILWKPLEECVFLQRGFLREIEGTRGGWTAPLREESFLFPAYWCKNPRDERNITINNLQGTLGELSLHRRSKWDKWFPVVKQALSLFDEVPLYESREAWRQETYARDDFWH
;
A
#
# COMPACT_ATOMS: atom_id res chain seq x y z
N MET A 1 15.18 -27.63 13.10
CA MET A 1 14.83 -26.45 12.28
C MET A 1 13.61 -25.72 12.83
N GLN A 2 12.47 -26.38 13.02
CA GLN A 2 11.28 -25.75 13.62
C GLN A 2 11.55 -25.20 15.02
N SER A 3 12.35 -25.93 15.82
CA SER A 3 12.81 -25.49 17.14
C SER A 3 13.61 -24.17 17.16
N GLY A 4 14.27 -23.82 16.04
CA GLY A 4 15.02 -22.55 15.95
C GLY A 4 14.12 -21.33 15.82
N LEU A 5 13.02 -21.44 15.04
CA LEU A 5 12.04 -20.36 14.90
C LEU A 5 11.15 -20.24 16.15
N GLU A 6 10.82 -21.36 16.79
CA GLU A 6 10.09 -21.39 18.05
C GLU A 6 10.94 -20.82 19.20
N ALA A 7 12.25 -21.10 19.22
CA ALA A 7 13.17 -20.59 20.24
C ALA A 7 13.30 -19.06 20.21
N VAL A 8 13.05 -18.41 19.07
CA VAL A 8 13.03 -16.95 18.94
C VAL A 8 11.62 -16.35 19.09
N GLY A 9 10.63 -17.16 19.47
CA GLY A 9 9.31 -16.70 19.90
C GLY A 9 8.21 -16.76 18.83
N LEU A 10 8.39 -17.51 17.73
CA LEU A 10 7.30 -17.83 16.81
C LEU A 10 6.48 -19.01 17.32
N LEU A 11 5.16 -18.89 17.32
CA LEU A 11 4.26 -19.88 17.85
C LEU A 11 4.16 -21.11 16.93
N LYS A 12 4.26 -22.29 17.52
CA LYS A 12 4.04 -23.56 16.83
C LYS A 12 2.64 -23.60 16.20
N GLY A 13 2.57 -23.99 14.93
CA GLY A 13 1.30 -24.12 14.19
C GLY A 13 0.81 -22.82 13.54
N SER A 14 1.45 -21.68 13.78
CA SER A 14 1.10 -20.42 13.09
C SER A 14 1.61 -20.36 11.65
N PHE A 15 2.61 -21.15 11.30
CA PHE A 15 3.21 -21.27 9.98
C PHE A 15 3.56 -22.74 9.69
N GLU A 16 3.74 -23.04 8.41
CA GLU A 16 4.27 -24.33 7.95
C GLU A 16 5.75 -24.16 7.54
N LEU A 17 6.64 -24.94 8.14
CA LEU A 17 8.05 -24.98 7.76
C LEU A 17 8.23 -25.94 6.59
N LEU A 18 8.54 -25.40 5.41
CA LEU A 18 8.74 -26.18 4.18
C LEU A 18 10.17 -26.68 4.00
N GLY A 19 11.15 -25.94 4.52
CA GLY A 19 12.55 -26.28 4.38
C GLY A 19 13.50 -25.14 4.74
N ALA A 20 14.76 -25.31 4.33
CA ALA A 20 15.78 -24.29 4.44
C ALA A 20 16.67 -24.33 3.20
N VAL A 21 17.22 -23.17 2.82
CA VAL A 21 18.25 -23.06 1.78
C VAL A 21 19.65 -23.19 2.40
N GLU A 22 20.60 -23.75 1.66
CA GLU A 22 21.97 -23.91 2.14
C GLU A 22 22.65 -22.55 2.37
N GLN A 23 22.43 -21.62 1.45
CA GLN A 23 22.92 -20.26 1.53
C GLN A 23 21.74 -19.32 1.69
N GLY A 24 21.60 -18.73 2.87
CA GLY A 24 20.59 -17.71 3.14
C GLY A 24 20.92 -16.39 2.45
N VAL A 25 19.89 -15.58 2.24
CA VAL A 25 20.08 -14.20 1.83
C VAL A 25 20.39 -13.37 3.05
N ASN A 26 21.58 -12.78 3.12
CA ASN A 26 21.94 -11.87 4.21
C ASN A 26 21.14 -10.58 4.08
N LEU A 27 20.16 -10.42 4.94
CA LEU A 27 19.21 -9.31 4.93
C LEU A 27 19.39 -8.34 6.09
N VAL A 28 20.56 -8.33 6.72
CA VAL A 28 20.84 -7.40 7.81
C VAL A 28 21.71 -6.24 7.33
N PRO A 29 21.20 -5.35 6.48
CA PRO A 29 21.90 -4.14 6.13
C PRO A 29 21.92 -3.23 7.36
N TYR A 30 22.91 -2.39 7.45
CA TYR A 30 22.82 -1.20 8.28
C TYR A 30 21.82 -0.23 7.66
N THR A 31 21.14 0.54 8.50
CA THR A 31 20.33 1.65 7.98
C THR A 31 21.20 2.57 7.12
N LYS A 32 20.66 2.91 5.96
CA LYS A 32 21.26 3.93 5.07
C LYS A 32 20.80 5.33 5.44
N ILE A 33 19.81 5.44 6.33
CA ILE A 33 19.26 6.72 6.75
C ILE A 33 20.25 7.40 7.71
N LYS A 34 20.65 8.61 7.36
CA LYS A 34 21.49 9.48 8.15
C LYS A 34 20.78 10.80 8.42
N PRO A 35 20.96 11.39 9.60
CA PRO A 35 20.49 12.76 9.83
C PRO A 35 21.26 13.71 8.92
N THR A 36 20.57 14.75 8.43
CA THR A 36 21.18 15.88 7.77
C THR A 36 21.54 16.95 8.79
N PHE A 37 22.33 17.95 8.40
CA PHE A 37 22.61 19.13 9.21
C PHE A 37 21.34 19.80 9.74
N LEU A 38 20.26 19.84 8.94
CA LEU A 38 18.98 20.44 9.36
C LEU A 38 18.34 19.70 10.55
N ASN A 39 18.54 18.36 10.63
CA ASN A 39 18.09 17.58 11.77
C ASN A 39 18.96 17.87 13.01
N GLU A 40 20.28 17.93 12.85
CA GLU A 40 21.21 18.21 13.96
C GLU A 40 20.92 19.57 14.59
N GLU A 41 20.63 20.59 13.78
CA GLU A 41 20.24 21.95 14.21
C GLU A 41 18.75 22.08 14.57
N GLN A 42 17.94 21.04 14.35
CA GLN A 42 16.50 21.03 14.62
C GLN A 42 15.73 22.25 14.08
N ILE A 43 16.02 22.63 12.86
CA ILE A 43 15.48 23.84 12.19
C ILE A 43 13.95 23.92 12.23
N PHE A 44 13.27 22.75 12.14
CA PHE A 44 11.81 22.64 12.21
C PHE A 44 11.32 22.11 13.59
N GLY A 45 12.21 21.94 14.56
CA GLY A 45 11.93 21.29 15.84
C GLY A 45 12.12 19.78 15.81
N ASP A 46 11.75 19.10 16.91
CA ASP A 46 11.85 17.64 16.99
C ASP A 46 10.87 16.97 16.02
N CYS A 47 11.39 16.09 15.17
CA CYS A 47 10.56 15.35 14.22
C CYS A 47 9.77 14.20 14.86
N GLY A 48 10.06 13.81 16.09
CA GLY A 48 9.41 12.67 16.77
C GLY A 48 9.69 11.32 16.12
N GLN A 49 10.67 11.24 15.23
CA GLN A 49 10.99 10.05 14.45
C GLN A 49 12.48 9.74 14.47
N LYS A 50 12.82 8.47 14.32
CA LYS A 50 14.19 7.97 14.13
C LYS A 50 14.19 6.75 13.23
N PRO A 51 15.35 6.35 12.66
CA PRO A 51 15.46 5.15 11.85
C PRO A 51 15.01 3.90 12.61
N ALA A 52 14.26 3.02 11.93
CA ALA A 52 13.83 1.74 12.47
C ALA A 52 15.03 0.81 12.72
N HIS A 53 14.91 -0.08 13.69
CA HIS A 53 15.92 -1.09 13.93
C HIS A 53 15.92 -2.15 12.81
N LEU A 54 17.06 -2.31 12.14
CA LEU A 54 17.27 -3.36 11.13
C LEU A 54 18.11 -4.52 11.67
N ARG A 55 18.64 -4.39 12.89
CA ARG A 55 19.50 -5.37 13.56
C ARG A 55 18.95 -5.70 14.94
N PRO A 56 19.34 -6.84 15.50
CA PRO A 56 19.00 -7.15 16.88
C PRO A 56 19.41 -6.02 17.83
N VAL A 57 18.57 -5.72 18.78
CA VAL A 57 18.76 -4.65 19.77
C VAL A 57 18.44 -5.16 21.17
N MET A 58 19.22 -4.72 22.16
CA MET A 58 18.96 -5.01 23.57
C MET A 58 17.91 -4.03 24.10
N VAL A 59 16.80 -4.55 24.61
CA VAL A 59 15.74 -3.77 25.26
C VAL A 59 15.45 -4.40 26.61
N ASP A 60 15.60 -3.63 27.68
CA ASP A 60 15.37 -4.09 29.06
C ASP A 60 16.10 -5.40 29.41
N GLY A 61 17.34 -5.54 28.95
CA GLY A 61 18.17 -6.73 29.18
C GLY A 61 17.81 -7.96 28.32
N VAL A 62 16.84 -7.83 27.39
CA VAL A 62 16.43 -8.90 26.49
C VAL A 62 16.79 -8.54 25.05
N MET A 63 17.43 -9.48 24.34
CA MET A 63 17.72 -9.32 22.92
C MET A 63 16.43 -9.43 22.11
N ARG A 64 16.07 -8.36 21.38
CA ARG A 64 14.91 -8.31 20.50
C ARG A 64 15.37 -8.35 19.03
N TYR A 65 14.65 -9.10 18.24
CA TYR A 65 14.94 -9.33 16.82
C TYR A 65 13.84 -8.70 15.95
N PRO A 66 14.12 -7.59 15.23
CA PRO A 66 13.07 -6.87 14.49
C PRO A 66 12.30 -7.74 13.49
N MET A 67 12.97 -8.69 12.81
CA MET A 67 12.30 -9.61 11.89
C MET A 67 11.30 -10.51 12.65
N VAL A 68 11.70 -11.06 13.78
CA VAL A 68 10.83 -11.91 14.60
C VAL A 68 9.65 -11.12 15.16
N GLU A 69 9.90 -9.91 15.66
CA GLU A 69 8.83 -9.03 16.17
C GLU A 69 7.82 -8.68 15.06
N GLY A 70 8.29 -8.46 13.83
CA GLY A 70 7.42 -8.25 12.68
C GLY A 70 6.60 -9.49 12.31
N LEU A 71 7.24 -10.68 12.28
CA LEU A 71 6.58 -11.95 11.96
C LEU A 71 5.49 -12.34 12.98
N LYS A 72 5.63 -11.93 14.25
CA LYS A 72 4.59 -12.17 15.27
C LYS A 72 3.22 -11.60 14.90
N ASN A 73 3.16 -10.55 14.09
CA ASN A 73 1.89 -9.99 13.63
C ASN A 73 1.10 -10.96 12.73
N TYR A 74 1.77 -11.93 12.10
CA TYR A 74 1.15 -12.90 11.20
C TYR A 74 0.62 -14.15 11.92
N GLN A 75 0.84 -14.28 13.22
CA GLN A 75 0.52 -15.49 14.01
C GLN A 75 -0.94 -15.59 14.46
N THR A 76 -1.78 -14.62 14.11
CA THR A 76 -3.22 -14.71 14.39
C THR A 76 -3.83 -15.91 13.64
N PRO A 77 -4.82 -16.60 14.22
CA PRO A 77 -5.38 -17.80 13.60
C PRO A 77 -6.06 -17.54 12.27
N VAL A 78 -6.14 -18.57 11.44
CA VAL A 78 -7.05 -18.59 10.28
C VAL A 78 -8.47 -18.63 10.81
N VAL A 79 -9.30 -17.68 10.37
CA VAL A 79 -10.71 -17.59 10.71
C VAL A 79 -11.54 -17.88 9.45
N HIS A 80 -12.53 -18.71 9.57
CA HIS A 80 -13.51 -18.93 8.52
C HIS A 80 -14.76 -18.12 8.83
N PHE A 81 -15.17 -17.27 7.90
CA PHE A 81 -16.38 -16.45 8.07
C PHE A 81 -17.59 -17.25 7.60
N GLU A 82 -18.50 -17.55 8.50
CA GLU A 82 -19.79 -18.15 8.17
C GLU A 82 -20.78 -17.05 7.75
N LEU A 83 -20.54 -16.43 6.60
CA LEU A 83 -21.41 -15.41 6.03
C LEU A 83 -22.11 -15.99 4.79
N ASP A 84 -23.34 -16.44 4.96
CA ASP A 84 -24.17 -17.02 3.88
C ASP A 84 -24.34 -16.08 2.67
N ASN A 85 -24.15 -14.77 2.88
CA ASN A 85 -24.38 -13.72 1.90
C ASN A 85 -23.08 -13.11 1.33
N MET A 86 -21.93 -13.78 1.46
CA MET A 86 -20.66 -13.19 1.01
C MET A 86 -20.68 -12.76 -0.46
N ALA A 87 -21.27 -13.57 -1.34
CA ALA A 87 -21.42 -13.24 -2.75
C ALA A 87 -22.27 -11.97 -2.98
N VAL A 88 -23.31 -11.77 -2.16
CA VAL A 88 -24.15 -10.56 -2.22
C VAL A 88 -23.34 -9.33 -1.81
N PHE A 89 -22.54 -9.43 -0.75
CA PHE A 89 -21.66 -8.33 -0.31
C PHE A 89 -20.62 -7.96 -1.36
N VAL A 90 -20.00 -8.95 -2.00
CA VAL A 90 -19.06 -8.74 -3.11
C VAL A 90 -19.76 -8.08 -4.29
N ASP A 91 -20.94 -8.53 -4.67
CA ASP A 91 -21.69 -7.99 -5.79
C ASP A 91 -22.13 -6.53 -5.54
N LEU A 92 -22.59 -6.23 -4.32
CA LEU A 92 -22.96 -4.88 -3.92
C LEU A 92 -21.75 -3.94 -3.86
N ALA A 93 -20.67 -4.37 -3.22
CA ALA A 93 -19.43 -3.61 -3.12
C ALA A 93 -18.84 -3.26 -4.49
N THR A 94 -18.87 -4.19 -5.43
CA THR A 94 -18.22 -4.04 -6.74
C THR A 94 -19.14 -3.48 -7.82
N GLN A 95 -20.41 -3.20 -7.52
CA GLN A 95 -21.40 -2.75 -8.51
C GLN A 95 -20.97 -1.48 -9.26
N PRO A 96 -20.48 -0.40 -8.61
CA PRO A 96 -20.03 0.80 -9.34
C PRO A 96 -18.83 0.50 -10.26
N PHE A 97 -17.86 -0.29 -9.78
CA PHE A 97 -16.70 -0.68 -10.58
C PHE A 97 -17.09 -1.51 -11.81
N ARG A 98 -17.98 -2.49 -11.66
CA ARG A 98 -18.46 -3.31 -12.79
C ARG A 98 -19.13 -2.46 -13.86
N ARG A 99 -19.91 -1.45 -13.46
CA ARG A 99 -20.55 -0.52 -14.40
C ARG A 99 -19.53 0.37 -15.10
N ALA A 100 -18.62 0.99 -14.34
CA ALA A 100 -17.61 1.91 -14.87
C ALA A 100 -16.66 1.22 -15.85
N SER A 101 -16.24 -0.01 -15.56
CA SER A 101 -15.25 -0.78 -16.31
C SER A 101 -15.86 -1.70 -17.40
N MET A 102 -17.14 -1.52 -17.75
CA MET A 102 -17.85 -2.42 -18.67
C MET A 102 -17.19 -2.54 -20.05
N HIS A 103 -16.63 -1.44 -20.54
CA HIS A 103 -16.00 -1.36 -21.86
C HIS A 103 -14.47 -1.36 -21.83
N ASP A 104 -13.86 -1.64 -20.68
CA ASP A 104 -12.41 -1.68 -20.56
C ASP A 104 -11.82 -2.91 -21.27
N PHE A 105 -10.54 -2.77 -21.62
CA PHE A 105 -9.75 -3.90 -22.12
C PHE A 105 -9.65 -5.00 -21.05
N ARG A 106 -9.99 -6.23 -21.45
CA ARG A 106 -9.99 -7.42 -20.56
C ARG A 106 -9.11 -8.56 -21.06
N GLY A 107 -8.20 -8.27 -21.98
CA GLY A 107 -7.24 -9.25 -22.49
C GLY A 107 -6.07 -9.46 -21.54
N LEU A 108 -5.32 -10.54 -21.79
CA LEU A 108 -4.03 -10.75 -21.16
C LEU A 108 -3.01 -9.76 -21.72
N LEU A 109 -2.03 -9.37 -20.92
CA LEU A 109 -0.88 -8.60 -21.38
C LEU A 109 0.19 -9.54 -21.94
N THR A 110 0.91 -9.10 -22.96
CA THR A 110 2.15 -9.78 -23.39
C THR A 110 3.23 -9.62 -22.33
N PHE A 111 4.33 -10.34 -22.45
CA PHE A 111 5.48 -10.18 -21.56
C PHE A 111 6.01 -8.75 -21.57
N GLU A 112 6.14 -8.13 -22.76
CA GLU A 112 6.58 -6.75 -22.94
C GLU A 112 5.60 -5.77 -22.29
N GLU A 113 4.32 -5.91 -22.57
CA GLU A 113 3.27 -5.07 -21.99
C GLU A 113 3.19 -5.20 -20.46
N ALA A 114 3.47 -6.39 -19.91
CA ALA A 114 3.54 -6.59 -18.47
C ALA A 114 4.72 -5.86 -17.82
N VAL A 115 5.81 -5.65 -18.57
CA VAL A 115 7.01 -4.93 -18.13
C VAL A 115 6.88 -3.42 -18.33
N THR A 116 6.44 -2.99 -19.52
CA THR A 116 6.41 -1.56 -19.91
C THR A 116 5.06 -0.90 -19.68
N THR A 117 4.00 -1.57 -19.88
CA THR A 117 2.58 -1.24 -20.01
C THR A 117 2.09 -1.34 -21.45
N ARG A 118 0.78 -1.35 -21.63
CA ARG A 118 0.10 -1.28 -22.90
C ARG A 118 -0.44 0.14 -23.09
N GLU A 119 -0.32 0.67 -24.30
CA GLU A 119 -0.90 1.97 -24.65
C GLU A 119 -2.41 2.02 -24.29
N GLY A 120 -2.82 3.13 -23.70
CA GLY A 120 -4.19 3.35 -23.23
C GLY A 120 -4.55 2.69 -21.89
N LEU A 121 -3.67 1.89 -21.28
CA LEU A 121 -3.87 1.37 -19.93
C LEU A 121 -3.25 2.27 -18.87
N LYS A 122 -4.01 2.57 -17.82
CA LYS A 122 -3.50 3.27 -16.64
C LYS A 122 -2.74 2.29 -15.73
N LEU A 123 -1.57 1.84 -16.19
CA LEU A 123 -0.72 0.88 -15.50
C LEU A 123 0.73 1.31 -15.60
N LYS A 124 1.42 1.49 -14.46
CA LYS A 124 2.84 1.89 -14.46
C LYS A 124 3.74 0.78 -14.99
N PRO A 125 4.83 1.12 -15.71
CA PRO A 125 5.92 0.19 -15.96
C PRO A 125 6.49 -0.39 -14.66
N ILE A 126 7.14 -1.54 -14.74
CA ILE A 126 7.79 -2.10 -13.54
C ILE A 126 8.95 -1.21 -13.10
N ASN A 127 9.15 -1.11 -11.77
CA ASN A 127 10.30 -0.38 -11.23
C ASN A 127 11.57 -1.23 -11.38
N ARG A 128 12.41 -0.88 -12.37
CA ARG A 128 13.66 -1.61 -12.70
C ARG A 128 14.75 -1.46 -11.62
N LYS A 129 14.65 -0.47 -10.73
CA LYS A 129 15.62 -0.23 -9.65
C LYS A 129 15.42 -1.15 -8.44
N THR A 130 14.30 -1.86 -8.34
CA THR A 130 13.99 -2.74 -7.22
C THR A 130 14.59 -4.13 -7.41
N SER A 131 14.74 -4.87 -6.29
CA SER A 131 15.24 -6.24 -6.27
C SER A 131 14.48 -7.15 -7.24
N ALA A 132 15.18 -8.14 -7.81
CA ALA A 132 14.58 -9.18 -8.63
C ALA A 132 13.91 -10.30 -7.81
N GLY A 133 14.09 -10.31 -6.48
CA GLY A 133 13.56 -11.35 -5.60
C GLY A 133 14.33 -12.68 -5.69
N PHE A 134 14.01 -13.60 -4.76
CA PHE A 134 14.63 -14.91 -4.72
C PHE A 134 14.07 -15.84 -5.83
N PRO A 135 14.89 -16.67 -6.52
CA PRO A 135 16.33 -16.85 -6.30
C PRO A 135 17.24 -15.85 -7.05
N PHE A 136 16.68 -15.03 -7.93
CA PHE A 136 17.44 -14.13 -8.80
C PHE A 136 18.37 -13.17 -8.03
N SER A 137 17.99 -12.76 -6.85
CA SER A 137 18.79 -11.86 -6.01
C SER A 137 20.09 -12.47 -5.50
N LEU A 138 20.29 -13.78 -5.65
CA LEU A 138 21.56 -14.44 -5.36
C LEU A 138 22.63 -14.10 -6.41
N ASP A 139 22.22 -13.96 -7.68
CA ASP A 139 23.11 -13.75 -8.81
C ASP A 139 23.04 -12.31 -9.36
N VAL A 140 21.97 -11.57 -9.05
CA VAL A 140 21.66 -10.25 -9.60
C VAL A 140 21.57 -9.22 -8.48
N THR A 141 22.62 -8.43 -8.30
CA THR A 141 22.70 -7.40 -7.25
C THR A 141 22.18 -6.03 -7.69
N GLY A 142 22.16 -5.76 -8.98
CA GLY A 142 21.71 -4.50 -9.57
C GLY A 142 20.20 -4.35 -9.70
N GLY A 143 19.42 -5.35 -9.29
CA GLY A 143 17.96 -5.33 -9.40
C GLY A 143 17.45 -5.66 -10.81
N LYS A 144 16.18 -5.34 -11.08
CA LYS A 144 15.51 -5.68 -12.35
C LYS A 144 16.13 -5.01 -13.58
N LYS A 145 16.91 -3.94 -13.42
CA LYS A 145 17.63 -3.30 -14.53
C LYS A 145 18.63 -4.23 -15.23
N GLU A 146 19.09 -5.28 -14.55
CA GLU A 146 20.00 -6.25 -15.17
C GLU A 146 19.31 -7.13 -16.22
N PHE A 147 17.98 -7.26 -16.15
CA PHE A 147 17.17 -7.96 -17.16
C PHE A 147 16.73 -7.03 -18.28
N PHE A 148 16.33 -5.79 -17.93
CA PHE A 148 15.62 -4.88 -18.84
C PHE A 148 16.41 -3.64 -19.23
N GLY A 149 17.65 -3.50 -18.79
CA GLY A 149 18.44 -2.29 -19.00
C GLY A 149 18.00 -1.13 -18.11
N SER A 150 18.75 -0.03 -18.20
CA SER A 150 18.50 1.23 -17.47
C SER A 150 18.13 2.42 -18.37
N SER A 151 18.30 2.26 -19.69
CA SER A 151 17.93 3.26 -20.69
C SER A 151 16.41 3.33 -20.93
N GLU A 152 15.95 4.30 -21.70
CA GLU A 152 14.54 4.40 -22.10
C GLU A 152 14.10 3.17 -22.90
N GLU A 153 14.97 2.67 -23.79
CA GLU A 153 14.75 1.41 -24.50
C GLU A 153 14.99 0.21 -23.59
N TYR A 154 14.07 -0.73 -23.61
CA TYR A 154 14.14 -1.95 -22.82
C TYR A 154 14.93 -3.04 -23.54
N ALA A 155 15.85 -3.68 -22.85
CA ALA A 155 16.75 -4.71 -23.39
C ALA A 155 16.08 -6.10 -23.47
N PHE A 156 14.95 -6.23 -24.18
CA PHE A 156 14.18 -7.48 -24.27
C PHE A 156 14.92 -8.63 -24.97
N THR A 157 15.97 -8.32 -25.74
CA THR A 157 16.80 -9.32 -26.46
C THR A 157 18.05 -9.73 -25.68
N SER A 158 18.30 -9.16 -24.50
CA SER A 158 19.42 -9.56 -23.67
C SER A 158 19.29 -11.02 -23.22
N GLU A 159 20.40 -11.71 -23.07
CA GLU A 159 20.45 -13.13 -22.65
C GLU A 159 19.66 -13.34 -21.34
N LYS A 160 19.87 -12.46 -20.35
CA LYS A 160 19.13 -12.51 -19.07
C LYS A 160 17.63 -12.32 -19.25
N CYS A 161 17.20 -11.42 -20.14
CA CYS A 161 15.78 -11.22 -20.39
C CYS A 161 15.14 -12.39 -21.13
N VAL A 162 15.83 -12.97 -22.10
CA VAL A 162 15.38 -14.18 -22.84
C VAL A 162 15.23 -15.36 -21.88
N ALA A 163 16.19 -15.58 -20.99
CA ALA A 163 16.12 -16.62 -19.96
C ALA A 163 14.95 -16.38 -18.99
N LEU A 164 14.72 -15.14 -18.58
CA LEU A 164 13.60 -14.78 -17.72
C LEU A 164 12.25 -15.02 -18.41
N ARG A 165 12.13 -14.68 -19.70
CA ARG A 165 10.91 -14.96 -20.50
C ARG A 165 10.61 -16.47 -20.54
N ALA A 166 11.62 -17.31 -20.80
CA ALA A 166 11.46 -18.76 -20.80
C ALA A 166 10.93 -19.28 -19.45
N ARG A 167 11.37 -18.70 -18.33
CA ARG A 167 10.83 -19.03 -16.99
C ARG A 167 9.37 -18.62 -16.84
N VAL A 168 9.00 -17.42 -17.30
CA VAL A 168 7.59 -16.95 -17.29
C VAL A 168 6.71 -17.88 -18.12
N GLU A 169 7.13 -18.26 -19.31
CA GLU A 169 6.44 -19.21 -20.18
C GLU A 169 6.28 -20.59 -19.50
N HIS A 170 7.32 -21.04 -18.80
CA HIS A 170 7.25 -22.29 -18.02
C HIS A 170 6.25 -22.20 -16.87
N ILE A 171 6.21 -21.08 -16.13
CA ILE A 171 5.20 -20.85 -15.07
C ILE A 171 3.80 -20.96 -15.66
N ILE A 172 3.54 -20.28 -16.77
CA ILE A 172 2.24 -20.29 -17.45
C ILE A 172 1.86 -21.70 -17.89
N ALA A 173 2.79 -22.43 -18.55
CA ALA A 173 2.55 -23.79 -19.01
C ALA A 173 2.18 -24.74 -17.85
N LYS A 174 2.88 -24.64 -16.71
CA LYS A 174 2.57 -25.42 -15.51
C LYS A 174 1.23 -25.02 -14.89
N ALA A 175 0.95 -23.73 -14.80
CA ALA A 175 -0.30 -23.22 -14.26
C ALA A 175 -1.53 -23.65 -15.09
N LYS A 176 -1.40 -23.71 -16.43
CA LYS A 176 -2.43 -24.30 -17.34
C LYS A 176 -2.74 -25.76 -17.04
N CYS A 177 -1.78 -26.49 -16.48
CA CYS A 177 -2.00 -27.86 -16.00
C CYS A 177 -2.42 -27.94 -14.52
N GLY A 178 -2.73 -26.80 -13.88
CA GLY A 178 -3.08 -26.75 -12.46
C GLY A 178 -1.90 -26.94 -11.50
N VAL A 179 -0.66 -26.88 -11.98
CA VAL A 179 0.54 -27.12 -11.18
C VAL A 179 1.10 -25.82 -10.63
N ARG A 180 1.13 -25.71 -9.29
CA ARG A 180 1.77 -24.60 -8.55
C ARG A 180 3.28 -24.84 -8.48
N LEU A 181 4.06 -23.85 -8.92
CA LEU A 181 5.51 -23.85 -8.77
C LEU A 181 5.94 -23.26 -7.41
N ALA A 182 7.22 -23.38 -7.09
CA ALA A 182 7.79 -22.88 -5.84
C ALA A 182 8.21 -21.41 -6.00
N HIS A 183 7.24 -20.50 -5.99
CA HIS A 183 7.51 -19.07 -5.86
C HIS A 183 7.70 -18.72 -4.38
N ILE A 184 8.77 -18.01 -4.06
CA ILE A 184 9.17 -17.69 -2.69
C ILE A 184 9.40 -16.20 -2.60
N CYS A 185 8.61 -15.53 -1.78
CA CYS A 185 8.84 -14.14 -1.41
C CYS A 185 10.05 -14.04 -0.48
N THR A 186 10.78 -12.95 -0.56
CA THR A 186 11.86 -12.68 0.40
C THR A 186 11.43 -11.60 1.37
N ASP A 187 11.51 -11.89 2.65
CA ASP A 187 11.18 -10.94 3.70
C ASP A 187 12.34 -10.01 4.00
N PHE A 188 12.07 -8.71 4.00
CA PHE A 188 13.01 -7.64 4.29
C PHE A 188 12.48 -6.74 5.39
N LEU A 189 13.36 -6.25 6.25
CA LEU A 189 13.05 -5.15 7.14
C LEU A 189 13.09 -3.83 6.37
N LYS A 190 12.04 -3.03 6.49
CA LYS A 190 11.94 -1.74 5.80
C LYS A 190 12.84 -0.70 6.47
N ASP A 191 13.83 -0.21 5.71
CA ASP A 191 14.68 0.89 6.12
C ASP A 191 13.93 2.22 5.97
N GLU A 192 13.32 2.67 7.06
CA GLU A 192 12.51 3.88 7.13
C GLU A 192 12.61 4.54 8.50
N THR A 193 12.26 5.82 8.59
CA THR A 193 12.02 6.48 9.88
C THR A 193 10.64 6.11 10.41
N ARG A 194 10.54 5.98 11.74
CA ARG A 194 9.28 5.70 12.44
C ARG A 194 9.19 6.53 13.72
N PRO A 195 7.96 6.76 14.24
CA PRO A 195 7.77 7.39 15.54
C PRO A 195 8.60 6.72 16.64
N TYR A 196 9.14 7.48 17.57
CA TYR A 196 9.99 6.99 18.65
C TYR A 196 9.41 5.76 19.35
N ALA A 197 8.13 5.82 19.76
CA ALA A 197 7.46 4.72 20.44
C ALA A 197 7.42 3.41 19.61
N LYS A 198 7.37 3.50 18.28
CA LYS A 198 7.40 2.33 17.40
C LYS A 198 8.81 1.75 17.27
N VAL A 199 9.83 2.60 17.28
CA VAL A 199 11.22 2.15 17.23
C VAL A 199 11.62 1.53 18.57
N ASP A 200 11.23 2.13 19.69
CA ASP A 200 11.48 1.61 21.03
C ASP A 200 10.78 0.26 21.27
N ALA A 201 9.60 0.07 20.68
CA ALA A 201 8.91 -1.22 20.67
C ALA A 201 9.48 -2.24 19.65
N VAL A 202 10.56 -1.91 18.95
CA VAL A 202 11.19 -2.74 17.90
C VAL A 202 10.18 -3.14 16.78
N ALA A 203 9.22 -2.27 16.50
CA ALA A 203 8.15 -2.52 15.56
C ALA A 203 8.55 -2.12 14.11
N THR A 204 9.61 -2.71 13.58
CA THR A 204 10.03 -2.53 12.19
C THR A 204 9.07 -3.26 11.25
N ARG A 205 8.70 -2.62 10.14
CA ARG A 205 7.83 -3.25 9.13
C ARG A 205 8.60 -4.25 8.28
N ILE A 206 7.92 -5.35 7.91
CA ILE A 206 8.42 -6.33 6.96
C ILE A 206 7.87 -6.00 5.57
N ILE A 207 8.71 -6.13 4.55
CA ILE A 207 8.33 -6.12 3.14
C ILE A 207 8.64 -7.49 2.58
N SER A 208 7.69 -8.10 1.86
CA SER A 208 7.84 -9.41 1.24
C SER A 208 7.94 -9.23 -0.28
N GLY A 209 9.16 -9.25 -0.82
CA GLY A 209 9.42 -9.05 -2.23
C GLY A 209 9.16 -10.32 -3.05
N SER A 210 8.30 -10.24 -4.07
CA SER A 210 8.02 -11.35 -5.00
C SER A 210 9.16 -11.55 -5.99
N PRO A 211 9.44 -12.80 -6.45
CA PRO A 211 10.38 -13.07 -7.55
C PRO A 211 9.88 -12.48 -8.86
N VAL A 212 10.80 -11.98 -9.68
CA VAL A 212 10.50 -11.19 -10.89
C VAL A 212 9.74 -11.97 -11.96
N ASP A 213 9.98 -13.26 -12.10
CA ASP A 213 9.27 -14.14 -13.04
C ASP A 213 7.80 -14.30 -12.67
N TYR A 214 7.51 -14.58 -11.40
CA TYR A 214 6.15 -14.62 -10.86
C TYR A 214 5.46 -13.25 -10.93
N PHE A 215 6.18 -12.18 -10.57
CA PHE A 215 5.67 -10.81 -10.60
C PHE A 215 5.20 -10.42 -12.01
N ILE A 216 5.99 -10.74 -13.05
CA ILE A 216 5.61 -10.48 -14.44
C ILE A 216 4.42 -11.35 -14.85
N THR A 217 4.43 -12.64 -14.50
CA THR A 217 3.31 -13.54 -14.80
C THR A 217 2.00 -13.03 -14.21
N CYS A 218 2.01 -12.56 -12.97
CA CYS A 218 0.84 -11.92 -12.36
C CYS A 218 0.40 -10.68 -13.14
N ARG A 219 1.33 -9.84 -13.58
CA ARG A 219 0.97 -8.66 -14.39
C ARG A 219 0.40 -9.03 -15.76
N MET A 220 0.84 -10.13 -16.38
CA MET A 220 0.24 -10.62 -17.63
C MET A 220 -1.22 -11.03 -17.44
N TYR A 221 -1.55 -11.70 -16.34
CA TYR A 221 -2.89 -12.26 -16.10
C TYR A 221 -3.86 -11.34 -15.35
N PHE A 222 -3.36 -10.34 -14.63
CA PHE A 222 -4.15 -9.40 -13.83
C PHE A 222 -3.97 -7.94 -14.25
N GLY A 223 -3.06 -7.62 -15.18
CA GLY A 223 -2.68 -6.25 -15.50
C GLY A 223 -3.81 -5.40 -16.07
N ALA A 224 -4.70 -5.98 -16.88
CA ALA A 224 -5.88 -5.28 -17.39
C ALA A 224 -6.83 -4.89 -16.25
N PHE A 225 -7.09 -5.81 -15.31
CA PHE A 225 -7.90 -5.54 -14.12
C PHE A 225 -7.27 -4.44 -13.23
N MET A 226 -5.95 -4.52 -13.02
CA MET A 226 -5.22 -3.47 -12.28
C MET A 226 -5.38 -2.10 -12.93
N ALA A 227 -5.22 -2.03 -14.25
CA ALA A 227 -5.37 -0.78 -15.00
C ALA A 227 -6.79 -0.21 -14.91
N ALA A 228 -7.82 -1.07 -14.96
CA ALA A 228 -9.21 -0.69 -14.78
C ALA A 228 -9.46 -0.09 -13.38
N CYS A 229 -8.89 -0.71 -12.32
CA CYS A 229 -8.98 -0.18 -10.96
C CYS A 229 -8.37 1.22 -10.83
N PHE A 230 -7.20 1.44 -11.42
CA PHE A 230 -6.55 2.76 -11.40
C PHE A 230 -7.28 3.80 -12.26
N ARG A 231 -7.91 3.38 -13.35
CA ARG A 231 -8.67 4.28 -14.25
C ARG A 231 -9.96 4.76 -13.62
N HIS A 232 -10.71 3.84 -13.02
CA HIS A 232 -12.03 4.09 -12.44
C HIS A 232 -11.96 4.31 -10.94
N ASN A 233 -10.99 5.11 -10.51
CA ASN A 233 -10.84 5.46 -9.10
C ASN A 233 -11.93 6.43 -8.61
N ILE A 234 -12.05 6.57 -7.29
CA ILE A 234 -12.95 7.46 -6.55
C ILE A 234 -14.43 7.03 -6.68
N ASP A 235 -15.08 7.27 -7.81
CA ASP A 235 -16.52 7.09 -8.01
C ASP A 235 -16.95 5.61 -7.89
N THR A 236 -16.00 4.70 -7.86
CA THR A 236 -16.23 3.25 -7.67
C THR A 236 -15.97 2.78 -6.24
N GLY A 237 -15.63 3.69 -5.34
CA GLY A 237 -15.21 3.38 -3.99
C GLY A 237 -13.75 2.97 -3.84
N LEU A 238 -12.99 2.91 -4.94
CA LEU A 238 -11.57 2.59 -4.95
C LEU A 238 -10.75 3.86 -5.15
N ALA A 239 -9.76 4.13 -4.31
CA ALA A 239 -8.87 5.27 -4.46
C ALA A 239 -7.52 4.99 -5.12
N PRO A 240 -7.02 3.72 -5.28
CA PRO A 240 -5.74 3.50 -5.95
C PRO A 240 -5.67 4.21 -7.30
N GLY A 241 -4.56 4.94 -7.53
CA GLY A 241 -4.39 5.75 -8.73
C GLY A 241 -4.90 7.19 -8.63
N ILE A 242 -5.40 7.61 -7.47
CA ILE A 242 -5.79 9.01 -7.22
C ILE A 242 -4.56 9.92 -7.26
N ASN A 243 -4.70 11.07 -7.93
CA ASN A 243 -3.76 12.18 -7.81
C ASN A 243 -4.33 13.20 -6.80
N PRO A 244 -3.73 13.32 -5.58
CA PRO A 244 -4.28 14.18 -4.53
C PRO A 244 -4.21 15.67 -4.89
N TYR A 245 -3.38 16.07 -5.85
CA TYR A 245 -3.26 17.46 -6.28
C TYR A 245 -4.34 17.87 -7.28
N SER A 246 -4.67 16.99 -8.22
CA SER A 246 -5.61 17.31 -9.30
C SER A 246 -7.00 16.72 -9.13
N GLU A 247 -7.16 15.65 -8.31
CA GLU A 247 -8.42 14.89 -8.21
C GLU A 247 -9.09 14.94 -6.83
N TRP A 248 -8.50 15.63 -5.83
CA TRP A 248 -9.06 15.67 -4.46
C TRP A 248 -10.47 16.22 -4.39
N TRP A 249 -10.77 17.22 -5.21
CA TRP A 249 -12.11 17.78 -5.33
C TRP A 249 -13.16 16.75 -5.81
N ARG A 250 -12.75 15.76 -6.64
CA ARG A 250 -13.64 14.65 -7.04
C ARG A 250 -13.97 13.77 -5.85
N LEU A 251 -12.97 13.45 -5.03
CA LEU A 251 -13.17 12.70 -3.78
C LEU A 251 -14.12 13.44 -2.84
N VAL A 252 -13.92 14.76 -2.66
CA VAL A 252 -14.84 15.57 -1.86
C VAL A 252 -16.27 15.53 -2.40
N ASN A 253 -16.46 15.71 -3.70
CA ASN A 253 -17.78 15.64 -4.32
C ASN A 253 -18.42 14.26 -4.12
N PHE A 254 -17.65 13.18 -4.23
CA PHE A 254 -18.13 11.83 -3.97
C PHE A 254 -18.53 11.62 -2.51
N MET A 255 -17.76 12.15 -1.55
CA MET A 255 -18.08 12.07 -0.14
C MET A 255 -19.30 12.93 0.25
N LEU A 256 -19.43 14.13 -0.31
CA LEU A 256 -20.53 15.07 -0.02
C LEU A 256 -21.73 14.88 -0.96
N ASP A 257 -21.74 13.83 -1.79
CA ASP A 257 -22.90 13.53 -2.63
C ASP A 257 -24.19 13.49 -1.80
N ARG A 258 -25.31 13.97 -2.40
CA ARG A 258 -26.62 14.07 -1.73
C ARG A 258 -26.61 14.90 -0.44
N HIS A 259 -25.72 15.90 -0.35
CA HIS A 259 -25.57 16.80 0.81
C HIS A 259 -25.23 16.10 2.14
N ARG A 260 -24.52 14.96 2.07
CA ARG A 260 -24.03 14.27 3.27
C ARG A 260 -23.05 15.15 4.03
N THR A 261 -23.19 15.20 5.34
CA THR A 261 -22.33 15.98 6.23
C THR A 261 -21.67 15.14 7.32
N LYS A 262 -22.15 13.91 7.50
CA LYS A 262 -21.66 12.97 8.52
C LYS A 262 -20.66 12.01 7.90
N CYS A 263 -19.39 12.15 8.28
CA CYS A 263 -18.30 11.33 7.76
C CYS A 263 -17.55 10.65 8.92
N PHE A 264 -16.85 9.58 8.60
CA PHE A 264 -15.84 8.98 9.46
C PHE A 264 -14.73 8.35 8.63
N ASP A 265 -13.54 8.34 9.19
CA ASP A 265 -12.35 7.72 8.61
C ASP A 265 -11.90 6.55 9.48
N GLY A 266 -11.32 5.54 8.87
CA GLY A 266 -10.89 4.35 9.55
C GLY A 266 -9.51 3.87 9.15
N ASP A 267 -8.91 3.10 10.05
CA ASP A 267 -7.62 2.44 9.87
C ASP A 267 -7.70 1.04 10.47
N PHE A 268 -7.03 0.07 9.85
CA PHE A 268 -6.98 -1.30 10.36
C PHE A 268 -5.62 -1.58 11.02
N LYS A 269 -5.64 -2.34 12.09
CA LYS A 269 -4.41 -2.78 12.73
C LYS A 269 -3.89 -4.03 12.02
N THR A 270 -2.63 -4.02 11.58
CA THR A 270 -1.95 -5.18 10.96
C THR A 270 -2.75 -5.80 9.81
N PHE A 271 -3.28 -4.98 8.90
CA PHE A 271 -4.28 -5.38 7.91
C PHE A 271 -3.80 -6.52 7.01
N ASP A 272 -2.65 -6.34 6.31
CA ASP A 272 -2.08 -7.37 5.43
C ASP A 272 -1.92 -8.73 6.13
N ALA A 273 -1.55 -8.71 7.41
CA ALA A 273 -1.35 -9.91 8.21
C ALA A 273 -2.66 -10.55 8.71
N SER A 274 -3.77 -9.83 8.66
CA SER A 274 -5.08 -10.28 9.16
C SER A 274 -6.05 -10.78 8.08
N GLU A 275 -5.71 -10.59 6.79
CA GLU A 275 -6.57 -11.00 5.68
C GLU A 275 -6.76 -12.51 5.61
N GLN A 276 -8.03 -12.95 5.48
CA GLN A 276 -8.41 -14.34 5.55
C GLN A 276 -8.64 -14.98 4.18
N PRO A 277 -8.27 -16.24 3.99
CA PRO A 277 -8.38 -16.96 2.71
C PRO A 277 -9.78 -16.94 2.11
N CYS A 278 -10.80 -17.14 2.93
CA CYS A 278 -12.18 -17.23 2.45
C CYS A 278 -12.60 -16.00 1.64
N LEU A 279 -12.26 -14.78 2.11
CA LEU A 279 -12.57 -13.54 1.39
C LEU A 279 -11.61 -13.31 0.21
N LEU A 280 -10.33 -13.65 0.36
CA LEU A 280 -9.38 -13.54 -0.75
C LEU A 280 -9.81 -14.40 -1.95
N TRP A 281 -10.36 -15.60 -1.73
CA TRP A 281 -10.91 -16.44 -2.80
C TRP A 281 -12.16 -15.85 -3.44
N GLU A 282 -13.03 -15.18 -2.68
CA GLU A 282 -14.19 -14.48 -3.24
C GLU A 282 -13.77 -13.30 -4.14
N ILE A 283 -12.69 -12.60 -3.76
CA ILE A 283 -12.10 -11.54 -4.63
C ILE A 283 -11.62 -12.15 -5.96
N LEU A 284 -10.94 -13.30 -5.95
CA LEU A 284 -10.55 -13.97 -7.19
C LEU A 284 -11.75 -14.38 -8.05
N LYS A 285 -12.81 -14.91 -7.44
CA LYS A 285 -14.04 -15.23 -8.17
C LYS A 285 -14.61 -14.00 -8.88
N PHE A 286 -14.61 -12.85 -8.18
CA PHE A 286 -15.01 -11.58 -8.78
C PHE A 286 -14.09 -11.18 -9.95
N ILE A 287 -12.77 -11.24 -9.79
CA ILE A 287 -11.80 -10.93 -10.85
C ILE A 287 -12.05 -11.80 -12.08
N ASN A 288 -12.23 -13.12 -11.90
CA ASN A 288 -12.51 -14.03 -13.00
C ASN A 288 -13.83 -13.70 -13.71
N ARG A 289 -14.89 -13.35 -12.98
CA ARG A 289 -16.15 -12.86 -13.58
C ARG A 289 -15.96 -11.56 -14.35
N TRP A 290 -15.11 -10.67 -13.86
CA TRP A 290 -14.80 -9.42 -14.56
C TRP A 290 -14.11 -9.67 -15.91
N TYR A 291 -13.12 -10.59 -15.95
CA TYR A 291 -12.49 -10.99 -17.22
C TYR A 291 -13.47 -11.67 -18.15
N GLY A 292 -14.27 -12.59 -17.68
CA GLY A 292 -15.23 -13.35 -18.46
C GLY A 292 -14.58 -14.16 -19.59
N ASP A 293 -13.33 -14.57 -19.41
CA ASP A 293 -12.50 -15.28 -20.39
C ASP A 293 -12.49 -16.81 -20.18
N SER A 294 -11.55 -17.52 -20.83
CA SER A 294 -11.48 -18.98 -20.84
C SER A 294 -11.26 -19.60 -19.46
N GLU A 295 -11.73 -20.83 -19.26
CA GLU A 295 -11.46 -21.63 -18.07
C GLU A 295 -9.96 -21.86 -17.86
N GLU A 296 -9.17 -21.98 -18.94
CA GLU A 296 -7.73 -22.08 -18.89
C GLU A 296 -7.11 -20.87 -18.23
N ASN A 297 -7.51 -19.65 -18.61
CA ASN A 297 -7.02 -18.40 -18.01
C ASN A 297 -7.46 -18.27 -16.54
N GLN A 298 -8.68 -18.68 -16.24
CA GLN A 298 -9.17 -18.72 -14.85
C GLN A 298 -8.37 -19.71 -14.00
N LEU A 299 -8.00 -20.87 -14.56
CA LEU A 299 -7.15 -21.84 -13.88
C LEU A 299 -5.75 -21.27 -13.61
N VAL A 300 -5.14 -20.60 -14.60
CA VAL A 300 -3.84 -19.93 -14.40
C VAL A 300 -3.94 -18.91 -13.28
N ARG A 301 -4.94 -18.03 -13.29
CA ARG A 301 -5.16 -17.06 -12.21
C ARG A 301 -5.35 -17.75 -10.85
N LYS A 302 -6.07 -18.86 -10.79
CA LYS A 302 -6.26 -19.64 -9.56
C LYS A 302 -4.93 -20.19 -9.04
N VAL A 303 -4.08 -20.71 -9.91
CA VAL A 303 -2.76 -21.25 -9.52
C VAL A 303 -1.85 -20.14 -9.01
N LEU A 304 -1.81 -18.99 -9.70
CA LEU A 304 -1.05 -17.83 -9.24
C LEU A 304 -1.58 -17.29 -7.90
N TRP A 305 -2.89 -17.34 -7.69
CA TRP A 305 -3.55 -16.88 -6.46
C TRP A 305 -3.21 -17.72 -5.24
N LEU A 306 -2.83 -18.99 -5.44
CA LEU A 306 -2.31 -19.83 -4.34
C LEU A 306 -1.05 -19.24 -3.70
N ASP A 307 -0.19 -18.59 -4.50
CA ASP A 307 1.01 -17.93 -4.00
C ASP A 307 0.74 -16.57 -3.34
N LEU A 308 -0.45 -16.03 -3.53
CA LEU A 308 -0.94 -14.86 -2.80
C LEU A 308 -1.55 -15.29 -1.45
N VAL A 309 -2.48 -16.25 -1.45
CA VAL A 309 -3.23 -16.66 -0.26
C VAL A 309 -2.38 -17.52 0.68
N HIS A 310 -1.59 -18.45 0.13
CA HIS A 310 -0.71 -19.37 0.84
C HIS A 310 0.75 -19.03 0.49
N SER A 311 1.14 -17.79 0.74
CA SER A 311 2.45 -17.29 0.32
C SER A 311 3.58 -17.99 1.06
N ARG A 312 4.63 -18.30 0.31
CA ARG A 312 5.87 -18.87 0.82
C ARG A 312 6.91 -17.79 0.98
N HIS A 313 7.63 -17.82 2.08
CA HIS A 313 8.57 -16.75 2.43
C HIS A 313 9.91 -17.33 2.81
N LEU A 314 10.96 -16.77 2.21
CA LEU A 314 12.34 -16.92 2.68
C LEU A 314 12.53 -15.91 3.81
N THR A 315 12.65 -16.40 5.02
CA THR A 315 12.70 -15.60 6.24
C THR A 315 13.59 -16.25 7.27
N GLY A 316 13.82 -15.64 8.41
CA GLY A 316 14.56 -16.29 9.44
C GLY A 316 14.93 -15.43 10.63
N PRO A 317 15.54 -16.07 11.64
CA PRO A 317 16.15 -15.37 12.76
C PRO A 317 17.34 -14.51 12.29
N PRO A 318 17.85 -13.65 13.14
CA PRO A 318 18.73 -12.54 12.79
C PRO A 318 20.00 -12.97 12.06
N GLY A 319 20.23 -12.27 10.98
CA GLY A 319 21.47 -12.34 10.21
C GLY A 319 21.40 -13.22 8.97
N ASP A 320 20.43 -14.13 8.87
CA ASP A 320 20.43 -15.09 7.77
C ASP A 320 19.00 -15.62 7.48
N ASN A 321 18.37 -15.12 6.41
CA ASN A 321 17.10 -15.64 5.96
C ASN A 321 17.31 -16.96 5.22
N ARG A 322 17.22 -18.05 5.93
CA ARG A 322 17.42 -19.42 5.42
C ARG A 322 16.15 -20.23 5.34
N TYR A 323 15.16 -19.92 6.18
CA TYR A 323 14.01 -20.77 6.35
C TYR A 323 12.94 -20.42 5.32
N ILE A 324 12.37 -21.45 4.70
CA ILE A 324 11.21 -21.31 3.82
C ILE A 324 9.99 -21.70 4.63
N ILE A 325 9.14 -20.73 4.90
CA ILE A 325 7.88 -20.93 5.60
C ILE A 325 6.71 -20.62 4.69
N GLN A 326 5.54 -21.18 4.99
CA GLN A 326 4.27 -20.85 4.34
C GLN A 326 3.31 -20.29 5.38
N TRP A 327 2.71 -19.16 5.05
CA TRP A 327 1.53 -18.66 5.75
C TRP A 327 0.27 -19.19 5.09
N ASN A 328 -0.77 -19.48 5.88
CA ASN A 328 -2.06 -19.94 5.34
C ASN A 328 -3.13 -18.85 5.37
N LYS A 329 -2.74 -17.64 5.54
CA LYS A 329 -3.51 -16.40 5.48
C LYS A 329 -2.56 -15.24 5.21
N SER A 330 -3.07 -14.03 5.13
CA SER A 330 -2.33 -12.79 4.87
C SER A 330 -2.08 -12.50 3.39
N LEU A 331 -1.60 -11.30 3.14
CA LEU A 331 -1.23 -10.81 1.81
C LEU A 331 0.24 -10.34 1.82
N PRO A 332 1.10 -10.84 0.92
CA PRO A 332 2.48 -10.37 0.82
C PRO A 332 2.54 -8.91 0.38
N SER A 333 3.18 -8.04 1.17
CA SER A 333 3.22 -6.59 0.90
C SER A 333 3.89 -6.20 -0.42
N GLY A 334 4.75 -7.04 -0.98
CA GLY A 334 5.44 -6.83 -2.27
C GLY A 334 4.82 -7.58 -3.45
N HIS A 335 3.60 -8.09 -3.32
CA HIS A 335 2.85 -8.67 -4.43
C HIS A 335 2.33 -7.57 -5.37
N PRO A 336 2.29 -7.78 -6.70
CA PRO A 336 1.83 -6.74 -7.63
C PRO A 336 0.38 -6.30 -7.42
N LEU A 337 -0.44 -7.15 -6.82
CA LEU A 337 -1.86 -6.87 -6.55
C LEU A 337 -2.15 -6.33 -5.15
N THR A 338 -1.16 -6.19 -4.28
CA THR A 338 -1.37 -5.89 -2.85
C THR A 338 -2.33 -4.72 -2.62
N THR A 339 -2.07 -3.55 -3.20
CA THR A 339 -2.90 -2.37 -2.99
C THR A 339 -4.35 -2.58 -3.47
N ILE A 340 -4.53 -3.29 -4.59
CA ILE A 340 -5.86 -3.52 -5.17
C ILE A 340 -6.63 -4.54 -4.35
N VAL A 341 -6.00 -5.66 -3.99
CA VAL A 341 -6.65 -6.72 -3.19
C VAL A 341 -7.01 -6.19 -1.82
N ASN A 342 -6.11 -5.49 -1.14
CA ASN A 342 -6.38 -4.82 0.13
C ASN A 342 -7.58 -3.85 0.01
N SER A 343 -7.65 -3.07 -1.08
CA SER A 343 -8.76 -2.14 -1.28
C SER A 343 -10.09 -2.87 -1.46
N PHE A 344 -10.14 -3.95 -2.23
CA PHE A 344 -11.36 -4.77 -2.34
C PHE A 344 -11.71 -5.44 -1.03
N TYR A 345 -10.72 -5.96 -0.30
CA TYR A 345 -10.95 -6.57 1.00
C TYR A 345 -11.57 -5.56 1.98
N SER A 346 -11.01 -4.36 2.07
CA SER A 346 -11.53 -3.28 2.89
C SER A 346 -12.96 -2.86 2.46
N LEU A 347 -13.19 -2.68 1.15
CA LEU A 347 -14.49 -2.29 0.62
C LEU A 347 -15.58 -3.34 0.88
N ILE A 348 -15.25 -4.63 0.68
CA ILE A 348 -16.20 -5.73 0.90
C ILE A 348 -16.54 -5.90 2.39
N THR A 349 -15.55 -5.79 3.28
CA THR A 349 -15.80 -5.88 4.73
C THR A 349 -16.64 -4.70 5.25
N LEU A 350 -16.40 -3.49 4.77
CA LEU A 350 -17.24 -2.32 5.07
C LEU A 350 -18.67 -2.49 4.52
N THR A 351 -18.82 -3.04 3.31
CA THR A 351 -20.13 -3.38 2.73
C THR A 351 -20.88 -4.41 3.56
N ALA A 352 -20.20 -5.46 4.02
CA ALA A 352 -20.80 -6.46 4.89
C ALA A 352 -21.25 -5.87 6.23
N CYS A 353 -20.44 -4.99 6.83
CA CYS A 353 -20.84 -4.25 8.02
C CYS A 353 -22.09 -3.40 7.77
N TYR A 354 -22.14 -2.68 6.63
CA TYR A 354 -23.33 -1.91 6.26
C TYR A 354 -24.56 -2.79 6.16
N CYS A 355 -24.51 -3.87 5.39
CA CYS A 355 -25.64 -4.76 5.20
C CYS A 355 -26.10 -5.40 6.52
N THR A 356 -25.17 -5.80 7.37
CA THR A 356 -25.49 -6.42 8.68
C THR A 356 -26.13 -5.43 9.63
N LEU A 357 -25.62 -4.20 9.70
CA LEU A 357 -26.11 -3.18 10.61
C LEU A 357 -27.46 -2.59 10.17
N THR A 358 -27.66 -2.40 8.87
CA THR A 358 -28.86 -1.74 8.32
C THR A 358 -29.94 -2.71 7.86
N GLY A 359 -29.62 -3.97 7.59
CA GLY A 359 -30.49 -4.93 6.91
C GLY A 359 -30.70 -4.67 5.41
N ASP A 360 -30.03 -3.63 4.85
CA ASP A 360 -30.17 -3.24 3.44
C ASP A 360 -29.06 -3.92 2.60
N VAL A 361 -29.49 -4.62 1.55
CA VAL A 361 -28.61 -5.32 0.61
C VAL A 361 -28.77 -4.81 -0.84
N ARG A 362 -29.43 -3.67 -1.05
CA ARG A 362 -29.78 -3.17 -2.39
C ARG A 362 -29.33 -1.74 -2.66
N ASP A 363 -29.57 -0.82 -1.73
CA ASP A 363 -29.46 0.61 -1.99
C ASP A 363 -28.29 1.29 -1.28
N MET A 364 -27.25 0.52 -0.91
CA MET A 364 -26.08 1.01 -0.19
C MET A 364 -25.50 2.28 -0.80
N TRP A 365 -25.17 2.27 -2.09
CA TRP A 365 -24.51 3.39 -2.77
C TRP A 365 -25.39 4.65 -2.91
N SER A 366 -26.69 4.54 -2.67
CA SER A 366 -27.57 5.70 -2.57
C SER A 366 -27.53 6.34 -1.19
N ARG A 367 -27.13 5.60 -0.14
CA ARG A 367 -27.20 5.99 1.26
C ARG A 367 -25.84 6.31 1.89
N ILE A 368 -24.76 5.75 1.33
CA ILE A 368 -23.39 5.98 1.79
C ILE A 368 -22.44 6.17 0.61
N SER A 369 -21.30 6.82 0.86
CA SER A 369 -20.11 6.73 0.00
C SER A 369 -18.97 6.16 0.81
N ILE A 370 -18.31 5.15 0.26
CA ILE A 370 -17.11 4.53 0.81
C ILE A 370 -15.99 4.73 -0.20
N CYS A 371 -14.82 5.20 0.24
CA CYS A 371 -13.62 5.25 -0.59
C CYS A 371 -12.45 4.66 0.18
N VAL A 372 -11.75 3.70 -0.43
CA VAL A 372 -10.70 2.91 0.21
C VAL A 372 -9.39 2.94 -0.58
N TYR A 373 -8.27 2.94 0.12
CA TYR A 373 -6.94 2.74 -0.44
C TYR A 373 -6.16 1.76 0.46
N GLY A 374 -6.22 0.46 0.12
CA GLY A 374 -5.72 -0.56 1.02
C GLY A 374 -6.53 -0.58 2.32
N ASP A 375 -5.84 -0.42 3.43
CA ASP A 375 -6.42 -0.32 4.78
C ASP A 375 -7.00 1.07 5.11
N ASP A 376 -6.55 2.11 4.43
CA ASP A 376 -7.03 3.47 4.65
C ASP A 376 -8.41 3.66 3.99
N ASN A 377 -9.35 4.23 4.73
CA ASN A 377 -10.72 4.41 4.23
C ASN A 377 -11.40 5.66 4.78
N ILE A 378 -12.32 6.19 3.99
CA ILE A 378 -13.19 7.30 4.35
C ILE A 378 -14.62 6.98 3.94
N ASN A 379 -15.56 7.31 4.82
CA ASN A 379 -16.97 6.98 4.68
C ASN A 379 -17.82 8.22 4.93
N SER A 380 -18.91 8.38 4.18
CA SER A 380 -19.95 9.36 4.46
C SER A 380 -21.32 8.70 4.42
N VAL A 381 -22.24 9.18 5.25
CA VAL A 381 -23.52 8.54 5.47
C VAL A 381 -24.67 9.54 5.42
N ASN A 382 -25.82 9.10 4.94
CA ASN A 382 -27.06 9.87 5.02
C ASN A 382 -27.52 9.94 6.47
N ASP A 383 -28.25 11.00 6.81
CA ASP A 383 -28.74 11.24 8.17
C ASP A 383 -29.67 10.14 8.70
N ASP A 384 -30.46 9.52 7.83
CA ASP A 384 -31.43 8.48 8.19
C ASP A 384 -30.80 7.18 8.71
N ILE A 385 -29.52 6.93 8.43
CA ILE A 385 -28.79 5.74 8.88
C ILE A 385 -27.56 6.04 9.72
N ALA A 386 -27.25 7.30 9.97
CA ALA A 386 -26.02 7.70 10.67
C ALA A 386 -25.91 7.14 12.10
N ASP A 387 -27.03 6.93 12.78
CA ASP A 387 -27.03 6.32 14.11
C ASP A 387 -26.80 4.80 14.08
N VAL A 388 -27.02 4.16 12.93
CA VAL A 388 -26.86 2.71 12.73
C VAL A 388 -25.50 2.39 12.11
N PHE A 389 -25.09 3.15 11.10
CA PHE A 389 -23.81 2.96 10.40
C PHE A 389 -22.87 4.15 10.67
N ASN A 390 -21.94 3.97 11.58
CA ASN A 390 -20.99 5.00 12.04
C ASN A 390 -19.69 4.36 12.54
N GLN A 391 -18.71 5.16 12.92
CA GLN A 391 -17.41 4.70 13.39
C GLN A 391 -17.51 3.64 14.50
N ALA A 392 -18.37 3.87 15.49
CA ALA A 392 -18.48 2.98 16.66
C ALA A 392 -19.11 1.63 16.29
N THR A 393 -20.23 1.65 15.56
CA THR A 393 -20.94 0.43 15.15
C THR A 393 -20.14 -0.39 14.14
N VAL A 394 -19.42 0.27 13.21
CA VAL A 394 -18.51 -0.39 12.26
C VAL A 394 -17.34 -1.02 13.00
N THR A 395 -16.75 -0.35 14.00
CA THR A 395 -15.66 -0.92 14.81
C THR A 395 -16.10 -2.23 15.46
N GLN A 396 -17.29 -2.28 16.03
CA GLN A 396 -17.82 -3.50 16.65
C GLN A 396 -18.15 -4.58 15.60
N ALA A 397 -18.81 -4.21 14.52
CA ALA A 397 -19.16 -5.13 13.43
C ALA A 397 -17.93 -5.75 12.78
N MET A 398 -16.85 -4.98 12.53
CA MET A 398 -15.58 -5.51 12.01
C MET A 398 -14.98 -6.57 12.92
N LYS A 399 -15.04 -6.36 14.24
CA LYS A 399 -14.55 -7.32 15.21
C LYS A 399 -15.40 -8.59 15.21
N ASP A 400 -16.73 -8.45 15.23
CA ASP A 400 -17.66 -9.57 15.37
C ASP A 400 -17.73 -10.43 14.09
N LEU A 401 -17.75 -9.80 12.91
CA LEU A 401 -17.86 -10.49 11.62
C LEU A 401 -16.53 -11.03 11.11
N PHE A 402 -15.43 -10.30 11.30
CA PHE A 402 -14.17 -10.57 10.62
C PHE A 402 -12.97 -10.73 11.57
N SER A 403 -13.14 -10.58 12.86
CA SER A 403 -12.04 -10.53 13.84
C SER A 403 -11.00 -9.45 13.52
N LEU A 404 -11.40 -8.39 12.82
CA LEU A 404 -10.55 -7.28 12.46
C LEU A 404 -10.57 -6.20 13.53
N THR A 405 -9.41 -5.61 13.81
CA THR A 405 -9.30 -4.42 14.67
C THR A 405 -9.39 -3.17 13.81
N TYR A 406 -10.54 -2.52 13.83
CA TYR A 406 -10.81 -1.28 13.12
C TYR A 406 -10.78 -0.11 14.10
N THR A 407 -10.08 0.95 13.77
CA THR A 407 -9.86 2.12 14.64
C THR A 407 -10.08 3.41 13.87
N ARG A 408 -10.10 4.53 14.58
CA ARG A 408 -10.20 5.87 13.98
C ARG A 408 -8.96 6.14 13.09
N GLY A 409 -9.16 6.77 11.95
CA GLY A 409 -8.07 7.17 11.05
C GLY A 409 -7.12 8.21 11.65
N ASP A 410 -7.59 9.04 12.59
CA ASP A 410 -6.75 10.00 13.32
C ASP A 410 -5.95 9.38 14.47
N LYS A 411 -6.15 8.07 14.75
CA LYS A 411 -5.48 7.27 15.80
C LYS A 411 -5.62 7.81 17.23
N LYS A 412 -6.61 8.65 17.46
CA LYS A 412 -6.94 9.15 18.81
C LYS A 412 -7.78 8.14 19.57
N GLU A 413 -7.66 8.17 20.90
CA GLU A 413 -8.51 7.39 21.78
C GLU A 413 -9.95 7.97 21.85
N GLY A 414 -10.88 7.11 22.25
CA GLY A 414 -12.28 7.47 22.45
C GLY A 414 -13.18 7.11 21.27
N VAL A 415 -14.47 7.15 21.53
CA VAL A 415 -15.53 6.82 20.57
C VAL A 415 -16.02 8.11 19.91
N ILE A 416 -16.00 8.14 18.57
CA ILE A 416 -16.78 9.12 17.81
C ILE A 416 -17.77 8.34 16.93
N LEU A 417 -18.94 8.92 16.69
CA LEU A 417 -19.87 8.33 15.75
C LEU A 417 -19.54 8.78 14.33
N TRP A 418 -19.47 10.08 14.13
CA TRP A 418 -19.17 10.76 12.86
C TRP A 418 -18.63 12.17 13.13
N LYS A 419 -18.06 12.77 12.11
CA LYS A 419 -17.50 14.14 12.12
C LYS A 419 -17.68 14.78 10.74
N PRO A 420 -17.57 16.11 10.61
CA PRO A 420 -17.58 16.74 9.29
C PRO A 420 -16.35 16.31 8.48
N LEU A 421 -16.46 16.39 7.14
CA LEU A 421 -15.40 15.98 6.23
C LEU A 421 -14.06 16.70 6.49
N GLU A 422 -14.12 17.96 6.87
CA GLU A 422 -12.96 18.80 7.18
C GLU A 422 -12.12 18.30 8.37
N GLU A 423 -12.71 17.47 9.22
CA GLU A 423 -12.01 16.82 10.35
C GLU A 423 -11.53 15.41 10.02
N CYS A 424 -11.88 14.89 8.86
CA CYS A 424 -11.42 13.57 8.40
C CYS A 424 -9.99 13.62 7.84
N VAL A 425 -9.36 12.45 7.86
CA VAL A 425 -8.04 12.24 7.27
C VAL A 425 -8.09 11.01 6.37
N PHE A 426 -7.56 11.14 5.16
CA PHE A 426 -7.41 10.04 4.21
C PHE A 426 -6.08 10.18 3.47
N LEU A 427 -5.34 9.10 3.33
CA LEU A 427 -3.97 9.10 2.74
C LEU A 427 -3.03 10.11 3.42
N GLN A 428 -3.15 10.26 4.74
CA GLN A 428 -2.46 11.25 5.57
C GLN A 428 -2.73 12.71 5.17
N ARG A 429 -3.79 12.97 4.40
CA ARG A 429 -4.22 14.29 3.94
C ARG A 429 -5.54 14.69 4.56
N GLY A 430 -5.67 15.96 4.87
CA GLY A 430 -6.93 16.55 5.31
C GLY A 430 -7.80 17.01 4.15
N PHE A 431 -8.91 17.61 4.50
CA PHE A 431 -9.87 18.22 3.59
C PHE A 431 -10.02 19.69 3.96
N LEU A 432 -9.36 20.56 3.23
CA LEU A 432 -9.39 22.00 3.50
C LEU A 432 -10.22 22.72 2.43
N ARG A 433 -11.30 23.39 2.89
CA ARG A 433 -12.08 24.26 2.02
C ARG A 433 -11.35 25.59 1.85
N GLU A 434 -11.01 25.91 0.61
CA GLU A 434 -10.38 27.16 0.24
C GLU A 434 -10.75 27.53 -1.20
N ILE A 435 -11.43 28.68 -1.39
CA ILE A 435 -12.04 29.03 -2.67
C ILE A 435 -11.00 29.61 -3.65
N GLU A 436 -10.05 30.41 -3.14
CA GLU A 436 -9.07 31.11 -3.98
C GLU A 436 -7.98 30.17 -4.51
N GLY A 437 -7.81 30.14 -5.83
CA GLY A 437 -6.74 29.43 -6.50
C GLY A 437 -6.80 27.90 -6.39
N THR A 438 -7.98 27.32 -6.11
CA THR A 438 -8.17 25.88 -5.95
C THR A 438 -9.12 25.28 -6.98
N ARG A 439 -8.91 24.03 -7.35
CA ARG A 439 -9.88 23.26 -8.16
C ARG A 439 -11.03 22.80 -7.28
N GLY A 440 -12.26 23.18 -7.62
CA GLY A 440 -13.46 22.78 -6.87
C GLY A 440 -13.54 23.31 -5.44
N GLY A 441 -12.73 24.30 -5.06
CA GLY A 441 -12.79 24.94 -3.74
C GLY A 441 -12.18 24.13 -2.59
N TRP A 442 -11.38 23.08 -2.88
CA TRP A 442 -10.79 22.21 -1.87
C TRP A 442 -9.32 21.89 -2.16
N THR A 443 -8.54 21.75 -1.09
CA THR A 443 -7.15 21.28 -1.13
C THR A 443 -6.97 20.03 -0.27
N ALA A 444 -5.88 19.30 -0.51
CA ALA A 444 -5.48 18.07 0.17
C ALA A 444 -4.24 18.30 1.05
N PRO A 445 -4.31 19.07 2.15
CA PRO A 445 -3.13 19.37 2.95
C PRO A 445 -2.57 18.09 3.58
N LEU A 446 -1.31 17.79 3.30
CA LEU A 446 -0.58 16.67 3.89
C LEU A 446 -0.31 16.94 5.39
N ARG A 447 -0.29 15.92 6.23
CA ARG A 447 0.10 16.07 7.64
C ARG A 447 1.48 16.72 7.77
N GLU A 448 1.63 17.59 8.75
CA GLU A 448 2.85 18.41 8.95
C GLU A 448 4.10 17.54 9.08
N GLU A 449 4.02 16.45 9.83
CA GLU A 449 5.11 15.51 10.04
C GLU A 449 5.58 14.82 8.74
N SER A 450 4.69 14.73 7.76
CA SER A 450 4.98 14.05 6.49
C SER A 450 5.66 14.94 5.45
N PHE A 451 5.56 16.26 5.55
CA PHE A 451 6.17 17.18 4.58
C PHE A 451 7.29 18.07 5.13
N LEU A 452 7.32 18.36 6.44
CA LEU A 452 8.39 19.19 7.03
C LEU A 452 9.69 18.41 7.19
N PHE A 453 9.61 17.18 7.67
CA PHE A 453 10.79 16.43 8.11
C PHE A 453 11.50 15.53 7.08
N PRO A 454 11.06 15.38 5.81
CA PRO A 454 11.86 14.65 4.82
C PRO A 454 13.26 15.23 4.62
N ALA A 455 13.43 16.56 4.79
CA ALA A 455 14.72 17.22 4.68
C ALA A 455 15.69 16.91 5.84
N TYR A 456 15.21 16.31 6.93
CA TYR A 456 16.03 15.89 8.07
C TYR A 456 16.80 14.59 7.81
N TRP A 457 16.45 13.85 6.75
CA TRP A 457 16.96 12.49 6.53
C TRP A 457 17.47 12.30 5.11
N CYS A 458 18.62 11.64 5.00
CA CYS A 458 19.22 11.31 3.71
C CYS A 458 19.63 9.83 3.69
N LYS A 459 19.33 9.12 2.56
CA LYS A 459 19.76 7.74 2.32
C LYS A 459 21.01 7.63 1.45
N ASN A 460 21.41 8.71 0.82
CA ASN A 460 22.59 8.78 -0.04
C ASN A 460 23.48 9.96 0.37
N PRO A 461 24.43 9.78 1.28
CA PRO A 461 25.28 10.85 1.76
C PRO A 461 26.11 11.54 0.66
N ARG A 462 26.35 10.86 -0.48
CA ARG A 462 27.10 11.46 -1.61
C ARG A 462 26.30 12.54 -2.35
N ASP A 463 25.00 12.56 -2.19
CA ASP A 463 24.07 13.48 -2.84
C ASP A 463 23.18 14.21 -1.82
N GLU A 464 23.63 14.27 -0.57
CA GLU A 464 22.87 14.84 0.56
C GLU A 464 22.40 16.27 0.27
N ARG A 465 23.28 17.13 -0.25
CA ARG A 465 22.96 18.52 -0.56
C ARG A 465 21.74 18.62 -1.49
N ASN A 466 21.78 17.95 -2.64
CA ASN A 466 20.70 18.02 -3.64
C ASN A 466 19.40 17.38 -3.11
N ILE A 467 19.50 16.26 -2.39
CA ILE A 467 18.34 15.61 -1.77
C ILE A 467 17.68 16.55 -0.77
N THR A 468 18.46 17.22 0.08
CA THR A 468 17.95 18.16 1.08
C THR A 468 17.28 19.35 0.45
N ILE A 469 17.90 19.97 -0.57
CA ILE A 469 17.33 21.09 -1.33
C ILE A 469 16.00 20.67 -1.99
N ASN A 470 15.97 19.53 -2.67
CA ASN A 470 14.76 19.03 -3.32
C ASN A 470 13.63 18.75 -2.29
N ASN A 471 13.97 18.22 -1.13
CA ASN A 471 13.01 18.02 -0.05
C ASN A 471 12.47 19.35 0.50
N LEU A 472 13.33 20.37 0.67
CA LEU A 472 12.90 21.71 1.09
C LEU A 472 11.97 22.39 0.06
N GLN A 473 12.31 22.29 -1.25
CA GLN A 473 11.43 22.78 -2.31
C GLN A 473 10.10 22.00 -2.32
N GLY A 474 10.14 20.67 -2.14
CA GLY A 474 8.94 19.84 -2.00
C GLY A 474 8.07 20.24 -0.81
N THR A 475 8.70 20.59 0.32
CA THR A 475 8.02 21.14 1.50
C THR A 475 7.19 22.37 1.16
N LEU A 476 7.72 23.30 0.35
CA LEU A 476 6.99 24.51 -0.06
C LEU A 476 5.78 24.17 -0.95
N GLY A 477 5.91 23.18 -1.83
CA GLY A 477 4.78 22.68 -2.63
C GLY A 477 3.65 22.16 -1.75
N GLU A 478 3.94 21.28 -0.80
CA GLU A 478 2.92 20.74 0.13
C GLU A 478 2.36 21.84 1.05
N LEU A 479 3.22 22.73 1.55
CA LEU A 479 2.84 23.85 2.40
C LEU A 479 1.85 24.80 1.69
N SER A 480 1.95 24.95 0.37
CA SER A 480 1.03 25.79 -0.42
C SER A 480 -0.42 25.32 -0.36
N LEU A 481 -0.66 24.04 -0.06
CA LEU A 481 -2.00 23.44 0.06
C LEU A 481 -2.66 23.71 1.41
N HIS A 482 -1.90 24.21 2.38
CA HIS A 482 -2.39 24.55 3.72
C HIS A 482 -3.00 25.95 3.79
N ARG A 483 -3.62 26.28 4.93
CA ARG A 483 -4.13 27.64 5.23
C ARG A 483 -3.00 28.67 5.17
N ARG A 484 -3.37 29.90 4.82
CA ARG A 484 -2.43 31.03 4.72
C ARG A 484 -1.61 31.21 6.00
N SER A 485 -2.22 31.08 7.17
CA SER A 485 -1.53 31.19 8.46
C SER A 485 -0.39 30.17 8.64
N LYS A 486 -0.56 28.94 8.10
CA LYS A 486 0.49 27.91 8.14
C LYS A 486 1.61 28.24 7.15
N TRP A 487 1.26 28.75 5.97
CA TRP A 487 2.24 29.26 5.00
C TRP A 487 3.10 30.38 5.60
N ASP A 488 2.46 31.39 6.19
CA ASP A 488 3.14 32.56 6.78
C ASP A 488 4.06 32.16 7.95
N LYS A 489 3.73 31.09 8.67
CA LYS A 489 4.57 30.51 9.72
C LYS A 489 5.82 29.82 9.15
N TRP A 490 5.67 28.94 8.17
CA TRP A 490 6.72 28.02 7.77
C TRP A 490 7.54 28.47 6.54
N PHE A 491 6.97 29.27 5.64
CA PHE A 491 7.68 29.75 4.46
C PHE A 491 9.00 30.48 4.80
N PRO A 492 9.03 31.41 5.76
CA PRO A 492 10.29 32.08 6.14
C PRO A 492 11.34 31.10 6.67
N VAL A 493 10.91 30.09 7.44
CA VAL A 493 11.82 29.08 8.01
C VAL A 493 12.42 28.20 6.93
N VAL A 494 11.61 27.74 5.97
CA VAL A 494 12.08 26.93 4.83
C VAL A 494 12.97 27.76 3.91
N LYS A 495 12.64 29.02 3.68
CA LYS A 495 13.47 29.98 2.91
C LYS A 495 14.83 30.18 3.57
N GLN A 496 14.86 30.34 4.89
CA GLN A 496 16.11 30.41 5.65
C GLN A 496 16.91 29.10 5.54
N ALA A 497 16.26 27.93 5.65
CA ALA A 497 16.92 26.64 5.49
C ALA A 497 17.54 26.48 4.09
N LEU A 498 16.87 26.91 3.03
CA LEU A 498 17.42 26.93 1.67
C LEU A 498 18.64 27.83 1.56
N SER A 499 18.64 29.02 2.19
CA SER A 499 19.77 29.93 2.16
C SER A 499 21.06 29.36 2.77
N LEU A 500 20.97 28.35 3.65
CA LEU A 500 22.15 27.64 4.16
C LEU A 500 22.87 26.82 3.07
N PHE A 501 22.22 26.59 1.96
CA PHE A 501 22.75 25.90 0.77
C PHE A 501 23.00 26.87 -0.41
N ASP A 502 22.99 28.17 -0.19
CA ASP A 502 23.04 29.21 -1.25
C ASP A 502 21.91 29.08 -2.28
N GLU A 503 20.73 28.63 -1.83
CA GLU A 503 19.55 28.40 -2.65
C GLU A 503 18.38 29.29 -2.20
N VAL A 504 17.43 29.46 -3.10
CA VAL A 504 16.20 30.22 -2.86
C VAL A 504 14.96 29.39 -3.22
N PRO A 505 13.78 29.71 -2.69
CA PRO A 505 12.53 29.12 -3.17
C PRO A 505 12.36 29.32 -4.69
N LEU A 506 11.91 28.29 -5.39
CA LEU A 506 11.60 28.40 -6.84
C LEU A 506 10.53 29.46 -7.11
N TYR A 507 9.63 29.66 -6.17
CA TYR A 507 8.58 30.68 -6.22
C TYR A 507 8.49 31.41 -4.87
N GLU A 508 8.26 32.72 -4.89
CA GLU A 508 8.10 33.53 -3.67
C GLU A 508 6.64 33.54 -3.17
N SER A 509 5.67 33.26 -4.04
CA SER A 509 4.26 33.27 -3.66
C SER A 509 3.67 31.88 -3.44
N ARG A 510 2.77 31.77 -2.47
CA ARG A 510 1.99 30.56 -2.19
C ARG A 510 1.17 30.12 -3.39
N GLU A 511 0.60 31.08 -4.12
CA GLU A 511 -0.26 30.86 -5.27
C GLU A 511 0.54 30.25 -6.44
N ALA A 512 1.76 30.70 -6.70
CA ALA A 512 2.62 30.12 -7.73
C ALA A 512 3.02 28.68 -7.36
N TRP A 513 3.40 28.41 -6.10
CA TRP A 513 3.66 27.07 -5.60
C TRP A 513 2.46 26.14 -5.75
N ARG A 514 1.26 26.65 -5.46
CA ARG A 514 0.02 25.88 -5.58
C ARG A 514 -0.28 25.50 -7.03
N GLN A 515 -0.12 26.44 -7.95
CA GLN A 515 -0.28 26.17 -9.39
C GLN A 515 0.68 25.11 -9.88
N GLU A 516 1.96 25.20 -9.51
CA GLU A 516 2.97 24.19 -9.82
C GLU A 516 2.61 22.83 -9.22
N THR A 517 2.18 22.80 -7.96
CA THR A 517 1.79 21.56 -7.27
C THR A 517 0.59 20.91 -7.94
N TYR A 518 -0.40 21.67 -8.39
CA TYR A 518 -1.56 21.14 -9.11
C TYR A 518 -1.23 20.65 -10.52
N ALA A 519 -0.15 21.12 -11.12
CA ALA A 519 0.31 20.66 -12.43
C ALA A 519 1.02 19.29 -12.37
N ARG A 520 1.40 18.82 -11.17
CA ARG A 520 2.08 17.53 -11.01
C ARG A 520 1.18 16.37 -11.38
N ASP A 521 1.67 15.48 -12.21
CA ASP A 521 1.07 14.17 -12.48
C ASP A 521 1.79 13.10 -11.66
N ASP A 522 1.48 13.03 -10.35
CA ASP A 522 2.14 12.13 -9.43
C ASP A 522 1.72 10.65 -9.60
N PHE A 523 0.75 10.36 -10.45
CA PHE A 523 0.44 8.96 -10.74
C PHE A 523 1.62 8.26 -11.44
N TRP A 524 2.34 8.99 -12.30
CA TRP A 524 3.42 8.43 -13.12
C TRP A 524 4.81 8.57 -12.48
N HIS A 525 4.95 9.34 -11.44
CA HIS A 525 6.17 9.57 -10.68
C HIS A 525 6.08 9.01 -9.27
#